data_d2560209177ca976593df3ec8b1f23af
#
_entry.id   d2560209177ca976593df3ec8b1f23af
#
_cell.length_a   1.000
_cell.length_b   1.000
_cell.length_c   1.000
_cell.angle_alpha   90.00
_cell.angle_beta   90.00
_cell.angle_gamma   90.00
#
_symmetry.space_group_name_H-M   'P 1'
#
loop_
_entity.id
_entity.type
_entity.pdbx_description
1 polymer ?
#
loop_
_entity_poly.entity_id
_entity_poly.type
_entity_poly.pdbx_seq_one_letter_code
_entity_poly.pdbx_strand_id
1 'polypeptide(L)'
;MNKIIYSLVYNRKKCLNKRGMALVQVEAYLDRKKKYFSTKVYLKPEQWDAKKLVVKNHPNADALNRLIYEFVAAIEKKELELWQQGKRISLELLKDALATRENNSSFISFFKQEVSNSSLKDSTKRNHLSTLLLLQEFKRDIVFSDLTFEFVSSFEYFLQQKGYHTNTIAKHMKHLKRHINIAINLNSATL
;
A
#
# COMPACT_ATOMS: atom_id res chain seq x y z
N MET A 1 26.35 -10.62 14.11
CA MET A 1 24.97 -10.44 13.61
C MET A 1 25.05 -9.91 12.18
N ASN A 2 24.51 -10.62 11.20
CA ASN A 2 24.61 -10.19 9.81
C ASN A 2 23.62 -9.06 9.55
N LYS A 3 24.11 -7.93 9.05
CA LYS A 3 23.31 -6.76 8.67
C LYS A 3 22.82 -6.94 7.23
N ILE A 4 21.58 -6.53 6.94
CA ILE A 4 21.09 -6.47 5.56
C ILE A 4 21.83 -5.34 4.82
N ILE A 5 22.29 -5.63 3.61
CA ILE A 5 22.90 -4.64 2.72
C ILE A 5 21.85 -4.24 1.68
N TYR A 6 21.60 -2.94 1.58
CA TYR A 6 20.66 -2.39 0.61
C TYR A 6 21.39 -1.71 -0.55
N SER A 7 20.93 -1.93 -1.76
CA SER A 7 21.42 -1.25 -2.96
C SER A 7 20.28 -0.96 -3.95
N LEU A 8 20.45 0.05 -4.79
CA LEU A 8 19.48 0.37 -5.83
C LEU A 8 19.82 -0.35 -7.13
N VAL A 9 18.82 -0.95 -7.74
CA VAL A 9 18.94 -1.68 -9.01
C VAL A 9 17.89 -1.16 -10.00
N TYR A 10 18.36 -0.66 -11.14
CA TYR A 10 17.53 -0.27 -12.25
C TYR A 10 17.46 -1.38 -13.30
N ASN A 11 16.30 -1.60 -13.88
CA ASN A 11 16.08 -2.55 -14.98
C ASN A 11 16.65 -3.96 -14.74
N ARG A 12 16.42 -4.52 -13.56
CA ARG A 12 16.92 -5.87 -13.19
C ARG A 12 16.59 -6.96 -14.22
N LYS A 13 15.39 -6.87 -14.82
CA LYS A 13 14.93 -7.86 -15.81
C LYS A 13 15.49 -7.63 -17.21
N LYS A 14 16.30 -6.60 -17.41
CA LYS A 14 16.87 -6.20 -18.71
C LYS A 14 15.81 -6.04 -19.82
N CYS A 15 14.60 -5.63 -19.46
CA CYS A 15 13.51 -5.37 -20.40
C CYS A 15 12.77 -4.10 -20.03
N LEU A 16 12.32 -3.38 -21.05
CA LEU A 16 11.52 -2.17 -20.90
C LEU A 16 10.03 -2.52 -21.05
N ASN A 17 9.18 -1.77 -20.37
CA ASN A 17 7.74 -1.89 -20.55
C ASN A 17 7.28 -1.26 -21.89
N LYS A 18 5.98 -1.34 -22.20
CA LYS A 18 5.40 -0.79 -23.44
C LYS A 18 5.64 0.72 -23.63
N ARG A 19 6.02 1.44 -22.56
CA ARG A 19 6.33 2.90 -22.58
C ARG A 19 7.84 3.17 -22.65
N GLY A 20 8.67 2.17 -22.87
CA GLY A 20 10.13 2.30 -22.92
C GLY A 20 10.78 2.57 -21.56
N MET A 21 10.13 2.20 -20.46
CA MET A 21 10.60 2.45 -19.10
C MET A 21 10.88 1.16 -18.35
N ALA A 22 11.78 1.21 -17.38
CA ALA A 22 12.05 0.13 -16.45
C ALA A 22 11.94 0.59 -14.99
N LEU A 23 11.71 -0.38 -14.11
CA LEU A 23 11.51 -0.16 -12.68
C LEU A 23 12.83 0.01 -11.94
N VAL A 24 12.87 0.98 -11.03
CA VAL A 24 13.89 1.05 -9.97
C VAL A 24 13.45 0.19 -8.79
N GLN A 25 14.34 -0.64 -8.28
CA GLN A 25 14.09 -1.54 -7.14
C GLN A 25 15.17 -1.36 -6.08
N VAL A 26 14.83 -1.65 -4.84
CA VAL A 26 15.80 -1.84 -3.76
C VAL A 26 16.15 -3.33 -3.68
N GLU A 27 17.42 -3.67 -3.86
CA GLU A 27 17.94 -5.00 -3.58
C GLU A 27 18.32 -5.05 -2.09
N ALA A 28 17.80 -6.03 -1.36
CA ALA A 28 18.24 -6.39 -0.02
C ALA A 28 19.00 -7.71 -0.08
N TYR A 29 20.21 -7.72 0.47
CA TYR A 29 21.11 -8.87 0.51
C TYR A 29 21.38 -9.29 1.95
N LEU A 30 21.14 -10.56 2.26
CA LEU A 30 21.41 -11.18 3.57
C LEU A 30 21.72 -12.66 3.38
N ASP A 31 22.77 -13.16 4.04
CA ASP A 31 23.12 -14.59 4.09
C ASP A 31 23.11 -15.27 2.70
N ARG A 32 23.77 -14.66 1.72
CA ARG A 32 23.85 -15.12 0.31
C ARG A 32 22.51 -15.16 -0.44
N LYS A 33 21.44 -14.58 0.13
CA LYS A 33 20.14 -14.47 -0.49
C LYS A 33 19.86 -13.03 -0.88
N LYS A 34 19.07 -12.85 -1.95
CA LYS A 34 18.66 -11.52 -2.43
C LYS A 34 17.13 -11.43 -2.50
N LYS A 35 16.61 -10.27 -2.14
CA LYS A 35 15.21 -9.92 -2.32
C LYS A 35 15.09 -8.52 -2.91
N TYR A 36 14.05 -8.29 -3.71
CA TYR A 36 13.87 -7.04 -4.43
C TYR A 36 12.54 -6.41 -4.03
N PHE A 37 12.59 -5.13 -3.66
CA PHE A 37 11.43 -4.31 -3.30
C PHE A 37 11.19 -3.25 -4.36
N SER A 38 9.93 -3.11 -4.81
CA SER A 38 9.56 -2.15 -5.84
C SER A 38 9.43 -0.75 -5.25
N THR A 39 10.14 0.23 -5.82
CA THR A 39 9.95 1.64 -5.48
C THR A 39 8.73 2.25 -6.17
N LYS A 40 8.11 1.52 -7.13
CA LYS A 40 7.07 2.01 -8.05
C LYS A 40 7.54 3.15 -8.97
N VAL A 41 8.82 3.48 -8.97
CA VAL A 41 9.43 4.49 -9.86
C VAL A 41 9.87 3.81 -11.15
N TYR A 42 9.32 4.27 -12.27
CA TYR A 42 9.66 3.80 -13.62
C TYR A 42 10.36 4.92 -14.37
N LEU A 43 11.50 4.61 -14.99
CA LEU A 43 12.35 5.56 -15.68
C LEU A 43 12.73 5.04 -17.06
N LYS A 44 13.00 5.95 -18.00
CA LYS A 44 13.69 5.62 -19.23
C LYS A 44 15.19 5.40 -18.96
N PRO A 45 15.92 4.66 -19.82
CA PRO A 45 17.35 4.40 -19.63
C PRO A 45 18.20 5.66 -19.45
N GLU A 46 17.93 6.71 -20.22
CA GLU A 46 18.65 8.00 -20.14
C GLU A 46 18.40 8.79 -18.85
N GLN A 47 17.36 8.41 -18.09
CA GLN A 47 16.98 9.07 -16.84
C GLN A 47 17.61 8.41 -15.61
N TRP A 48 18.45 7.40 -15.78
CA TRP A 48 19.14 6.72 -14.68
C TRP A 48 20.65 6.86 -14.78
N ASP A 49 21.30 7.24 -13.70
CA ASP A 49 22.74 7.22 -13.56
C ASP A 49 23.17 5.95 -12.80
N ALA A 50 23.72 4.99 -13.52
CA ALA A 50 24.13 3.70 -12.94
C ALA A 50 25.36 3.80 -12.03
N LYS A 51 26.20 4.86 -12.17
CA LYS A 51 27.38 5.06 -11.32
C LYS A 51 26.99 5.70 -9.99
N LYS A 52 26.16 6.73 -10.05
CA LYS A 52 25.70 7.46 -8.86
C LYS A 52 24.46 6.85 -8.21
N LEU A 53 23.77 5.92 -8.90
CA LEU A 53 22.50 5.30 -8.48
C LEU A 53 21.40 6.33 -8.21
N VAL A 54 21.29 7.33 -9.08
CA VAL A 54 20.32 8.42 -8.96
C VAL A 54 19.55 8.67 -10.26
N VAL A 55 18.38 9.27 -10.12
CA VAL A 55 17.60 9.78 -11.25
C VAL A 55 18.27 11.06 -11.76
N LYS A 56 18.43 11.15 -13.09
CA LYS A 56 18.93 12.32 -13.80
C LYS A 56 18.05 12.63 -15.01
N ASN A 57 18.21 13.79 -15.63
CA ASN A 57 17.52 14.17 -16.87
C ASN A 57 15.99 13.97 -16.85
N HIS A 58 15.37 14.08 -15.67
CA HIS A 58 13.93 14.01 -15.49
C HIS A 58 13.44 15.33 -14.86
N PRO A 59 12.31 15.93 -15.31
CA PRO A 59 11.80 17.19 -14.75
C PRO A 59 11.66 17.18 -13.22
N ASN A 60 11.31 16.02 -12.66
CA ASN A 60 11.12 15.81 -11.22
C ASN A 60 12.25 14.94 -10.62
N ALA A 61 13.50 15.03 -11.11
CA ALA A 61 14.60 14.17 -10.67
C ALA A 61 14.80 14.21 -9.15
N ASP A 62 14.83 15.39 -8.55
CA ASP A 62 15.05 15.56 -7.11
C ASP A 62 13.92 14.96 -6.28
N ALA A 63 12.67 15.15 -6.69
CA ALA A 63 11.52 14.58 -6.02
C ALA A 63 11.52 13.04 -6.08
N LEU A 64 11.88 12.48 -7.25
CA LEU A 64 11.98 11.03 -7.44
C LEU A 64 13.16 10.43 -6.63
N ASN A 65 14.29 11.09 -6.58
CA ASN A 65 15.43 10.69 -5.75
C ASN A 65 15.03 10.70 -4.27
N ARG A 66 14.36 11.75 -3.80
CA ARG A 66 13.86 11.83 -2.41
C ARG A 66 12.92 10.66 -2.12
N LEU A 67 11.94 10.39 -3.00
CA LEU A 67 11.00 9.29 -2.84
C LEU A 67 11.69 7.92 -2.76
N ILE A 68 12.73 7.69 -3.58
CA ILE A 68 13.53 6.46 -3.54
C ILE A 68 14.28 6.34 -2.21
N TYR A 69 14.91 7.43 -1.73
CA TYR A 69 15.63 7.42 -0.44
C TYR A 69 14.69 7.24 0.75
N GLU A 70 13.53 7.89 0.75
CA GLU A 70 12.49 7.69 1.78
C GLU A 70 11.99 6.24 1.82
N PHE A 71 11.88 5.60 0.65
CA PHE A 71 11.51 4.19 0.57
C PHE A 71 12.60 3.29 1.17
N VAL A 72 13.88 3.53 0.89
CA VAL A 72 15.00 2.80 1.52
C VAL A 72 14.98 2.99 3.02
N ALA A 73 14.87 4.24 3.50
CA ALA A 73 14.80 4.56 4.92
C ALA A 73 13.61 3.87 5.62
N ALA A 74 12.46 3.76 4.94
CA ALA A 74 11.30 3.04 5.47
C ALA A 74 11.56 1.53 5.63
N ILE A 75 12.32 0.92 4.71
CA ILE A 75 12.73 -0.49 4.81
C ILE A 75 13.70 -0.68 5.99
N GLU A 76 14.71 0.19 6.10
CA GLU A 76 15.70 0.16 7.20
C GLU A 76 15.03 0.36 8.56
N LYS A 77 14.09 1.29 8.66
CA LYS A 77 13.29 1.49 9.87
C LYS A 77 12.53 0.23 10.25
N LYS A 78 11.95 -0.47 9.27
CA LYS A 78 11.22 -1.71 9.53
C LYS A 78 12.13 -2.86 9.98
N GLU A 79 13.33 -2.94 9.40
CA GLU A 79 14.39 -3.86 9.89
C GLU A 79 14.71 -3.60 11.36
N LEU A 80 14.90 -2.32 11.73
CA LEU A 80 15.21 -1.92 13.10
C LEU A 80 14.06 -2.25 14.07
N GLU A 81 12.80 -2.02 13.68
CA GLU A 81 11.62 -2.38 14.48
C GLU A 81 11.55 -3.89 14.75
N LEU A 82 11.84 -4.72 13.74
CA LEU A 82 11.87 -6.18 13.89
C LEU A 82 13.01 -6.62 14.81
N TRP A 83 14.16 -5.98 14.71
CA TRP A 83 15.30 -6.24 15.59
C TRP A 83 15.00 -5.87 17.05
N GLN A 84 14.39 -4.71 17.29
CA GLN A 84 13.96 -4.28 18.64
C GLN A 84 12.94 -5.24 19.27
N GLN A 85 12.12 -5.92 18.45
CA GLN A 85 11.20 -6.96 18.91
C GLN A 85 11.90 -8.30 19.23
N GLY A 86 13.23 -8.36 19.16
CA GLY A 86 13.99 -9.59 19.40
C GLY A 86 13.82 -10.66 18.31
N LYS A 87 13.24 -10.34 17.16
CA LYS A 87 13.02 -11.28 16.07
C LYS A 87 14.31 -11.53 15.29
N ARG A 88 14.57 -12.80 14.93
CA ARG A 88 15.64 -13.11 13.99
C ARG A 88 15.27 -12.56 12.61
N ILE A 89 16.07 -11.62 12.11
CA ILE A 89 15.81 -10.96 10.84
C ILE A 89 16.04 -11.94 9.68
N SER A 90 15.06 -12.02 8.79
CA SER A 90 15.14 -12.68 7.48
C SER A 90 14.53 -11.82 6.41
N LEU A 91 14.94 -12.04 5.14
CA LEU A 91 14.38 -11.28 4.01
C LEU A 91 12.88 -11.58 3.79
N GLU A 92 12.41 -12.76 4.15
CA GLU A 92 11.01 -13.15 4.13
C GLU A 92 10.21 -12.35 5.16
N LEU A 93 10.67 -12.36 6.42
CA LEU A 93 10.03 -11.62 7.51
C LEU A 93 9.96 -10.11 7.20
N LEU A 94 11.05 -9.55 6.65
CA LEU A 94 11.07 -8.15 6.23
C LEU A 94 10.05 -7.87 5.12
N LYS A 95 9.96 -8.75 4.13
CA LYS A 95 8.97 -8.62 3.05
C LYS A 95 7.54 -8.66 3.58
N ASP A 96 7.24 -9.62 4.45
CA ASP A 96 5.91 -9.78 5.04
C ASP A 96 5.54 -8.58 5.92
N ALA A 97 6.49 -8.08 6.70
CA ALA A 97 6.31 -6.89 7.52
C ALA A 97 6.07 -5.61 6.69
N LEU A 98 6.69 -5.49 5.52
CA LEU A 98 6.45 -4.38 4.58
C LEU A 98 5.12 -4.55 3.84
N ALA A 99 4.76 -5.78 3.44
CA ALA A 99 3.47 -6.08 2.82
C ALA A 99 2.30 -5.79 3.77
N THR A 100 2.46 -6.06 5.06
CA THR A 100 1.47 -5.71 6.09
C THR A 100 1.25 -4.20 6.16
N ARG A 101 2.30 -3.38 5.98
CA ARG A 101 2.18 -1.92 5.94
C ARG A 101 1.45 -1.43 4.68
N GLU A 102 1.71 -2.02 3.51
CA GLU A 102 0.96 -1.70 2.28
C GLU A 102 -0.52 -2.10 2.42
N ASN A 103 -0.79 -3.25 3.02
CA ASN A 103 -2.16 -3.68 3.31
C ASN A 103 -2.85 -2.78 4.34
N ASN A 104 -2.13 -2.28 5.35
CA ASN A 104 -2.67 -1.34 6.33
C ASN A 104 -2.91 0.06 5.75
N SER A 105 -2.24 0.45 4.66
CA SER A 105 -2.56 1.69 3.94
C SER A 105 -3.79 1.57 3.04
N SER A 106 -4.17 0.37 2.64
CA SER A 106 -5.35 0.09 1.83
C SER A 106 -6.59 -0.06 2.72
N PHE A 107 -7.54 0.87 2.56
CA PHE A 107 -8.84 0.77 3.23
C PHE A 107 -9.63 -0.46 2.80
N ILE A 108 -9.51 -0.88 1.55
CA ILE A 108 -10.15 -2.11 1.03
C ILE A 108 -9.65 -3.36 1.77
N SER A 109 -8.33 -3.49 1.93
CA SER A 109 -7.73 -4.62 2.66
C SER A 109 -8.11 -4.60 4.14
N PHE A 110 -8.07 -3.43 4.76
CA PHE A 110 -8.50 -3.22 6.14
C PHE A 110 -9.97 -3.61 6.34
N PHE A 111 -10.88 -3.11 5.50
CA PHE A 111 -12.31 -3.41 5.56
C PHE A 111 -12.55 -4.93 5.47
N LYS A 112 -11.92 -5.60 4.50
CA LYS A 112 -12.03 -7.05 4.31
C LYS A 112 -11.55 -7.82 5.54
N GLN A 113 -10.42 -7.45 6.11
CA GLN A 113 -9.83 -8.08 7.29
C GLN A 113 -10.70 -7.89 8.52
N GLU A 114 -11.22 -6.68 8.77
CA GLU A 114 -12.12 -6.38 9.87
C GLU A 114 -13.41 -7.20 9.80
N VAL A 115 -14.02 -7.34 8.62
CA VAL A 115 -15.21 -8.17 8.44
C VAL A 115 -14.89 -9.65 8.73
N SER A 116 -13.76 -10.15 8.23
CA SER A 116 -13.35 -11.54 8.41
C SER A 116 -13.11 -11.88 9.89
N ASN A 117 -12.41 -10.99 10.62
CA ASN A 117 -12.05 -11.17 12.03
C ASN A 117 -13.18 -10.84 13.01
N SER A 118 -14.27 -10.22 12.53
CA SER A 118 -15.39 -9.84 13.39
C SER A 118 -16.18 -11.05 13.89
N SER A 119 -16.79 -10.93 15.07
CA SER A 119 -17.75 -11.91 15.64
C SER A 119 -19.17 -11.79 15.05
N LEU A 120 -19.34 -11.07 13.94
CA LEU A 120 -20.63 -10.88 13.31
C LEU A 120 -21.15 -12.19 12.70
N LYS A 121 -22.50 -12.35 12.68
CA LYS A 121 -23.16 -13.47 11.99
C LYS A 121 -22.83 -13.45 10.49
N ASP A 122 -22.75 -14.61 9.85
CA ASP A 122 -22.37 -14.74 8.44
C ASP A 122 -23.27 -13.95 7.49
N SER A 123 -24.58 -13.84 7.78
CA SER A 123 -25.51 -12.99 7.02
C SER A 123 -25.11 -11.51 7.08
N THR A 124 -24.66 -11.04 8.26
CA THR A 124 -24.19 -9.67 8.46
C THR A 124 -22.84 -9.45 7.75
N LYS A 125 -21.89 -10.41 7.85
CA LYS A 125 -20.62 -10.37 7.12
C LYS A 125 -20.86 -10.23 5.61
N ARG A 126 -21.77 -11.04 5.04
CA ARG A 126 -22.15 -10.94 3.61
C ARG A 126 -22.67 -9.55 3.24
N ASN A 127 -23.49 -8.93 4.10
CA ASN A 127 -23.99 -7.57 3.89
C ASN A 127 -22.85 -6.52 3.89
N HIS A 128 -21.85 -6.65 4.78
CA HIS A 128 -20.67 -5.78 4.77
C HIS A 128 -19.82 -6.01 3.51
N LEU A 129 -19.61 -7.25 3.10
CA LEU A 129 -18.84 -7.56 1.88
C LEU A 129 -19.54 -7.06 0.62
N SER A 130 -20.87 -7.03 0.55
CA SER A 130 -21.58 -6.41 -0.57
C SER A 130 -21.28 -4.89 -0.67
N THR A 131 -21.13 -4.21 0.46
CA THR A 131 -20.68 -2.80 0.47
C THR A 131 -19.25 -2.66 -0.02
N LEU A 132 -18.37 -3.59 0.38
CA LEU A 132 -16.98 -3.59 -0.09
C LEU A 132 -16.89 -3.76 -1.61
N LEU A 133 -17.69 -4.64 -2.20
CA LEU A 133 -17.74 -4.82 -3.66
C LEU A 133 -18.18 -3.53 -4.38
N LEU A 134 -19.19 -2.83 -3.85
CA LEU A 134 -19.64 -1.56 -4.40
C LEU A 134 -18.57 -0.46 -4.28
N LEU A 135 -17.82 -0.43 -3.18
CA LEU A 135 -16.69 0.48 -3.02
C LEU A 135 -15.59 0.20 -4.05
N GLN A 136 -15.26 -1.08 -4.31
CA GLN A 136 -14.27 -1.48 -5.31
C GLN A 136 -14.73 -1.21 -6.75
N GLU A 137 -16.03 -1.28 -7.00
CA GLU A 137 -16.62 -0.89 -8.29
C GLU A 137 -16.54 0.63 -8.50
N PHE A 138 -16.82 1.42 -7.45
CA PHE A 138 -16.70 2.87 -7.47
C PHE A 138 -15.25 3.35 -7.66
N LYS A 139 -14.32 2.78 -6.87
CA LYS A 139 -12.87 3.04 -6.97
C LYS A 139 -12.11 1.78 -6.58
N ARG A 140 -11.36 1.22 -7.53
CA ARG A 140 -10.67 -0.08 -7.37
C ARG A 140 -9.74 -0.13 -6.18
N ASP A 141 -8.92 0.90 -6.02
CA ASP A 141 -7.92 1.01 -4.96
C ASP A 141 -8.25 2.23 -4.09
N ILE A 142 -8.71 1.99 -2.86
CA ILE A 142 -9.04 3.03 -1.88
C ILE A 142 -8.02 2.95 -0.75
N VAL A 143 -7.34 4.06 -0.48
CA VAL A 143 -6.45 4.23 0.66
C VAL A 143 -7.11 5.12 1.73
N PHE A 144 -6.61 5.09 2.97
CA PHE A 144 -7.22 5.87 4.05
C PHE A 144 -7.25 7.38 3.78
N SER A 145 -6.25 7.92 3.07
CA SER A 145 -6.21 9.33 2.69
C SER A 145 -7.28 9.73 1.65
N ASP A 146 -7.88 8.77 0.96
CA ASP A 146 -8.99 9.04 0.03
C ASP A 146 -10.32 9.32 0.74
N LEU A 147 -10.47 8.90 1.99
CA LEU A 147 -11.72 8.92 2.74
C LEU A 147 -12.08 10.34 3.23
N THR A 148 -12.17 11.27 2.29
CA THR A 148 -12.62 12.65 2.52
C THR A 148 -14.15 12.74 2.51
N PHE A 149 -14.68 13.90 2.92
CA PHE A 149 -16.12 14.18 2.81
C PHE A 149 -16.60 14.09 1.35
N GLU A 150 -15.82 14.62 0.41
CA GLU A 150 -16.12 14.56 -1.02
C GLU A 150 -16.16 13.11 -1.54
N PHE A 151 -15.24 12.26 -1.07
CA PHE A 151 -15.27 10.84 -1.43
C PHE A 151 -16.56 10.17 -0.96
N VAL A 152 -16.95 10.41 0.28
CA VAL A 152 -18.16 9.81 0.88
C VAL A 152 -19.42 10.29 0.14
N SER A 153 -19.51 11.58 -0.18
CA SER A 153 -20.61 12.16 -0.94
C SER A 153 -20.66 11.63 -2.39
N SER A 154 -19.51 11.49 -3.03
CA SER A 154 -19.40 10.93 -4.39
C SER A 154 -19.80 9.46 -4.44
N PHE A 155 -19.47 8.68 -3.40
CA PHE A 155 -19.90 7.28 -3.30
C PHE A 155 -21.42 7.18 -3.09
N GLU A 156 -22.00 8.05 -2.27
CA GLU A 156 -23.47 8.11 -2.10
C GLU A 156 -24.17 8.43 -3.43
N TYR A 157 -23.67 9.43 -4.16
CA TYR A 157 -24.17 9.78 -5.49
C TYR A 157 -24.05 8.63 -6.50
N PHE A 158 -22.92 7.91 -6.49
CA PHE A 158 -22.74 6.71 -7.31
C PHE A 158 -23.81 5.65 -7.04
N LEU A 159 -24.17 5.43 -5.76
CA LEU A 159 -25.23 4.49 -5.40
C LEU A 159 -26.61 4.96 -5.89
N GLN A 160 -26.89 6.27 -5.85
CA GLN A 160 -28.11 6.85 -6.42
C GLN A 160 -28.18 6.64 -7.93
N GLN A 161 -27.09 6.89 -8.66
CA GLN A 161 -27.02 6.68 -10.11
C GLN A 161 -27.21 5.21 -10.51
N LYS A 162 -26.84 4.28 -9.63
CA LYS A 162 -27.13 2.84 -9.81
C LYS A 162 -28.59 2.45 -9.54
N GLY A 163 -29.44 3.38 -9.16
CA GLY A 163 -30.86 3.15 -8.92
C GLY A 163 -31.17 2.49 -7.57
N TYR A 164 -30.24 2.52 -6.59
CA TYR A 164 -30.54 1.99 -5.27
C TYR A 164 -31.56 2.86 -4.51
N HIS A 165 -32.49 2.21 -3.82
CA HIS A 165 -33.43 2.90 -2.94
C HIS A 165 -32.74 3.51 -1.72
N THR A 166 -33.30 4.61 -1.19
CA THR A 166 -32.77 5.38 -0.06
C THR A 166 -32.38 4.50 1.14
N ASN A 167 -33.20 3.52 1.53
CA ASN A 167 -32.89 2.61 2.64
C ASN A 167 -31.67 1.72 2.36
N THR A 168 -31.47 1.31 1.10
CA THR A 168 -30.33 0.51 0.68
C THR A 168 -29.06 1.36 0.68
N ILE A 169 -29.13 2.60 0.20
CA ILE A 169 -28.04 3.57 0.25
C ILE A 169 -27.64 3.82 1.72
N ALA A 170 -28.60 4.14 2.58
CA ALA A 170 -28.37 4.35 4.01
C ALA A 170 -27.68 3.15 4.68
N LYS A 171 -28.05 1.91 4.31
CA LYS A 171 -27.35 0.70 4.79
C LYS A 171 -25.89 0.67 4.38
N HIS A 172 -25.57 0.94 3.12
CA HIS A 172 -24.18 0.92 2.63
C HIS A 172 -23.35 2.05 3.25
N MET A 173 -23.93 3.25 3.38
CA MET A 173 -23.28 4.38 4.05
C MET A 173 -23.01 4.09 5.54
N LYS A 174 -23.95 3.42 6.23
CA LYS A 174 -23.75 2.98 7.63
C LYS A 174 -22.59 1.99 7.76
N HIS A 175 -22.47 1.05 6.81
CA HIS A 175 -21.35 0.11 6.81
C HIS A 175 -20.01 0.84 6.58
N LEU A 176 -19.93 1.73 5.59
CA LEU A 176 -18.75 2.54 5.32
C LEU A 176 -18.33 3.34 6.56
N LYS A 177 -19.27 4.10 7.15
CA LYS A 177 -19.03 4.89 8.38
C LYS A 177 -18.52 4.04 9.54
N ARG A 178 -19.08 2.84 9.74
CA ARG A 178 -18.61 1.91 10.78
C ARG A 178 -17.13 1.58 10.62
N HIS A 179 -16.69 1.21 9.41
CA HIS A 179 -15.31 0.81 9.17
C HIS A 179 -14.34 1.99 9.21
N ILE A 180 -14.77 3.19 8.79
CA ILE A 180 -14.00 4.42 8.99
C ILE A 180 -13.79 4.69 10.49
N ASN A 181 -14.85 4.60 11.30
CA ASN A 181 -14.74 4.83 12.75
C ASN A 181 -13.85 3.79 13.44
N ILE A 182 -13.91 2.51 13.04
CA ILE A 182 -13.00 1.48 13.57
C ILE A 182 -11.55 1.84 13.25
N ALA A 183 -11.26 2.28 12.03
CA ALA A 183 -9.91 2.68 11.63
C ALA A 183 -9.39 3.89 12.44
N ILE A 184 -10.24 4.89 12.66
CA ILE A 184 -9.90 6.06 13.48
C ILE A 184 -9.57 5.62 14.92
N ASN A 185 -10.41 4.79 15.52
CA ASN A 185 -10.22 4.32 16.89
C ASN A 185 -8.93 3.49 17.05
N LEU A 186 -8.59 2.64 16.09
CA LEU A 186 -7.35 1.88 16.10
C LEU A 186 -6.11 2.78 16.00
N ASN A 187 -6.15 3.83 15.18
CA ASN A 187 -5.05 4.79 15.05
C ASN A 187 -4.94 5.68 16.32
N SER A 188 -6.05 6.01 16.98
CA SER A 188 -6.06 6.79 18.21
C SER A 188 -5.59 5.98 19.44
N ALA A 189 -5.66 4.66 19.39
CA ALA A 189 -5.18 3.78 20.44
C ALA A 189 -3.66 3.48 20.35
N THR A 190 -2.99 3.95 19.27
CA THR A 190 -1.56 3.72 19.00
C THR A 190 -0.72 4.98 19.28
N LEU A 191 -1.33 6.06 19.77
CA LEU A 191 -0.69 7.29 20.28
C LEU A 191 -0.66 7.30 21.79
#